data_ce4c7670fe31a1b688047cfc60b7c8b6
#
_entry.id   ce4c7670fe31a1b688047cfc60b7c8b6
#
_cell.length_a   1.000
_cell.length_b   1.000
_cell.length_c   1.000
_cell.angle_alpha   90.00
_cell.angle_beta   90.00
_cell.angle_gamma   90.00
#
_symmetry.space_group_name_H-M   'P 1'
#
loop_
_entity.id
_entity.type
_entity.pdbx_description
1 polymer ?
#
loop_
_entity_poly.entity_id
_entity_poly.type
_entity_poly.pdbx_seq_one_letter_code
_entity_poly.pdbx_strand_id
1 'polypeptide(L)' 'MPIKIERSLKKTAHKKGLKGKSFDRYVYGTLNQIKKRLGK' A
#
# COMPACT_ATOMS: atom_id res chain seq x y z
N MET A 1 -13.09 1.22 -4.89
CA MET A 1 -11.70 0.97 -4.59
C MET A 1 -11.37 -0.49 -4.51
N PRO A 2 -10.41 -0.93 -5.27
CA PRO A 2 -10.05 -2.34 -5.24
C PRO A 2 -9.36 -2.71 -3.94
N ILE A 3 -10.09 -3.41 -3.12
CA ILE A 3 -9.54 -3.89 -1.84
C ILE A 3 -8.38 -4.86 -2.08
N LYS A 4 -8.38 -5.47 -3.24
CA LYS A 4 -7.33 -6.42 -3.56
C LYS A 4 -5.94 -5.80 -3.50
N ILE A 5 -5.83 -4.59 -4.02
CA ILE A 5 -4.54 -3.91 -4.04
C ILE A 5 -4.09 -3.61 -2.61
N GLU A 6 -5.02 -3.16 -1.80
CA GLU A 6 -4.71 -2.86 -0.41
C GLU A 6 -4.20 -4.09 0.31
N ARG A 7 -4.86 -5.20 0.09
CA ARG A 7 -4.46 -6.46 0.71
C ARG A 7 -3.07 -6.88 0.27
N SER A 8 -2.81 -6.76 -1.01
CA SER A 8 -1.52 -7.12 -1.56
C SER A 8 -0.43 -6.27 -0.93
N LEU A 9 -0.69 -4.99 -0.80
CA LEU A 9 0.30 -4.09 -0.22
C LEU A 9 0.57 -4.44 1.24
N LYS A 10 -0.47 -4.73 1.97
CA LYS A 10 -0.30 -5.11 3.37
C LYS A 10 0.51 -6.39 3.49
N LYS A 11 0.23 -7.32 2.63
CA LYS A 11 0.96 -8.58 2.64
C LYS A 11 2.42 -8.35 2.35
N THR A 12 2.70 -7.54 1.35
CA THR A 12 4.09 -7.25 1.00
C THR A 12 4.79 -6.54 2.14
N ALA A 13 4.13 -5.59 2.76
CA ALA A 13 4.71 -4.88 3.88
C ALA A 13 5.02 -5.83 5.03
N HIS A 14 4.14 -6.76 5.26
CA HIS A 14 4.36 -7.77 6.29
C HIS A 14 5.59 -8.60 5.98
N LYS A 15 5.70 -8.98 4.74
CA LYS A 15 6.84 -9.78 4.31
C LYS A 15 8.14 -9.02 4.51
N LYS A 16 8.11 -7.74 4.27
CA LYS A 16 9.31 -6.92 4.44
C LYS A 16 9.62 -6.64 5.91
N GLY A 17 8.70 -7.00 6.78
CA GLY A 17 8.90 -6.77 8.19
C GLY A 17 8.58 -5.37 8.62
N LEU A 18 7.82 -4.67 7.81
CA LEU A 18 7.41 -3.32 8.16
C LEU A 18 6.30 -3.34 9.19
N LYS A 19 6.30 -2.34 10.03
CA LYS A 19 5.25 -2.21 11.01
C LYS A 19 5.23 -0.79 11.55
N GLY A 20 4.12 -0.46 12.18
CA GLY A 20 3.95 0.87 12.70
C GLY A 20 3.87 1.88 11.59
N LYS A 21 4.58 2.96 11.76
CA LYS A 21 4.54 4.04 10.79
C LYS A 21 5.10 3.62 9.45
N SER A 22 6.13 2.80 9.49
CA SER A 22 6.72 2.34 8.25
C SER A 22 5.71 1.54 7.43
N PHE A 23 4.96 0.71 8.10
CA PHE A 23 3.92 -0.08 7.45
C PHE A 23 2.90 0.84 6.79
N ASP A 24 2.43 1.79 7.54
CA ASP A 24 1.43 2.73 7.03
C ASP A 24 1.97 3.51 5.84
N ARG A 25 3.17 4.00 5.97
CA ARG A 25 3.79 4.78 4.91
C ARG A 25 3.89 3.98 3.63
N TYR A 26 4.31 2.75 3.76
CA TYR A 26 4.49 1.91 2.58
C TYR A 26 3.15 1.68 1.89
N VAL A 27 2.16 1.31 2.65
CA VAL A 27 0.85 1.01 2.09
C VAL A 27 0.22 2.24 1.48
N TYR A 28 0.14 3.30 2.24
CA TYR A 28 -0.51 4.51 1.77
C TYR A 28 0.26 5.17 0.65
N GLY A 29 1.57 5.18 0.76
CA GLY A 29 2.40 5.76 -0.29
C GLY A 29 2.19 5.06 -1.61
N THR A 30 2.18 3.75 -1.58
CA THR A 30 1.97 2.99 -2.80
C THR A 30 0.56 3.18 -3.32
N LEU A 31 -0.41 3.20 -2.41
CA LEU A 31 -1.79 3.41 -2.80
C LEU A 31 -1.96 4.76 -3.50
N ASN A 32 -1.32 5.75 -2.96
CA ASN A 32 -1.38 7.09 -3.54
C ASN A 32 -0.84 7.10 -4.95
N GLN A 33 0.25 6.43 -5.16
CA GLN A 33 0.84 6.36 -6.48
C GLN A 33 -0.07 5.67 -7.47
N ILE A 34 -0.67 4.59 -7.04
CA ILE A 34 -1.59 3.87 -7.90
C ILE A 34 -2.80 4.73 -8.20
N LYS A 35 -3.28 5.42 -7.19
CA LYS A 35 -4.42 6.30 -7.37
C LYS A 35 -4.12 7.40 -8.38
N LYS A 36 -2.94 7.95 -8.28
CA LYS A 36 -2.54 9.02 -9.19
C LYS A 36 -2.56 8.54 -10.63
N ARG A 37 -2.09 7.34 -10.83
CA ARG A 37 -2.05 6.78 -12.17
C ARG A 37 -3.42 6.53 -12.72
N LEU A 38 -4.27 5.93 -11.88
CA LEU A 38 -5.61 5.57 -12.33
C LEU A 38 -6.54 6.77 -12.31
N GLY A 39 -6.35 7.63 -11.34
CA GLY A 39 -7.22 8.77 -11.18
C GLY A 39 -7.05 9.83 -12.24
N LYS A 40 -6.06 9.69 -13.08
CA LYS A 40 -5.77 10.71 -14.08
C LYS A 40 -6.90 10.95 -15.11
#